data_a6178148c8f6550a0de1453f42dba628
#
_entry.id   a6178148c8f6550a0de1453f42dba628
#
_cell.length_a   1.000
_cell.length_b   1.000
_cell.length_c   1.000
_cell.angle_alpha   90.00
_cell.angle_beta   90.00
_cell.angle_gamma   90.00
#
_symmetry.space_group_name_H-M   'P 1'
#
loop_
_entity.id
_entity.type
_entity.pdbx_description
1 polymer ?
#
loop_
_entity_poly.entity_id
_entity_poly.type
_entity_poly.pdbx_seq_one_letter_code
_entity_poly.pdbx_strand_id
1 'polypeptide(L)'
;MNKLKITSAEMVRAARARITEIETDELIQQLDDPSLVIVDIRDIRERQKTGFIPGSFHAPRGMLEFWVDPNSPYFKPIFGEADKRYVFHCASGWRSALSVAMLTDMGFAAAHLKDGFSDWVKQGGPVEQPDTDRR
;
A
#
# COMPACT_ATOMS: atom_id res chain seq x y z
N MET A 1 -11.15 -20.89 24.47
CA MET A 1 -10.75 -19.82 23.53
C MET A 1 -9.43 -19.22 23.98
N ASN A 2 -8.49 -19.04 23.05
CA ASN A 2 -7.20 -18.44 23.34
C ASN A 2 -7.32 -16.96 23.63
N LYS A 3 -6.56 -16.50 24.61
CA LYS A 3 -6.47 -15.09 24.93
C LYS A 3 -5.20 -14.55 24.28
N LEU A 4 -5.33 -13.60 23.40
CA LEU A 4 -4.18 -13.01 22.73
C LEU A 4 -3.45 -12.06 23.65
N LYS A 5 -2.12 -12.07 23.61
CA LYS A 5 -1.31 -11.07 24.32
C LYS A 5 -1.46 -9.70 23.71
N ILE A 6 -1.65 -9.65 22.40
CA ILE A 6 -1.82 -8.41 21.67
C ILE A 6 -2.87 -8.63 20.58
N THR A 7 -3.76 -7.67 20.41
CA THR A 7 -4.81 -7.75 19.40
C THR A 7 -4.33 -7.14 18.09
N SER A 8 -5.02 -7.45 17.00
CA SER A 8 -4.70 -6.82 15.71
C SER A 8 -4.88 -5.31 15.77
N ALA A 9 -5.89 -4.81 16.47
CA ALA A 9 -6.11 -3.38 16.61
C ALA A 9 -4.94 -2.72 17.35
N GLU A 10 -4.42 -3.36 18.39
CA GLU A 10 -3.24 -2.86 19.10
C GLU A 10 -1.99 -2.86 18.21
N MET A 11 -1.81 -3.89 17.40
CA MET A 11 -0.71 -3.96 16.45
C MET A 11 -0.79 -2.82 15.45
N VAL A 12 -1.97 -2.55 14.91
CA VAL A 12 -2.18 -1.45 13.95
C VAL A 12 -1.89 -0.12 14.60
N ARG A 13 -2.38 0.10 15.82
CA ARG A 13 -2.14 1.36 16.55
C ARG A 13 -0.65 1.58 16.78
N ALA A 14 0.07 0.54 17.21
CA ALA A 14 1.50 0.63 17.44
C ALA A 14 2.26 0.90 16.13
N ALA A 15 1.85 0.27 15.04
CA ALA A 15 2.45 0.50 13.73
C ALA A 15 2.23 1.96 13.28
N ARG A 16 1.00 2.47 13.39
CA ARG A 16 0.67 3.83 12.98
C ARG A 16 1.48 4.89 13.73
N ALA A 17 1.86 4.60 14.98
CA ALA A 17 2.62 5.55 15.80
C ALA A 17 4.06 5.75 15.31
N ARG A 18 4.57 4.86 14.46
CA ARG A 18 5.99 4.90 14.05
C ARG A 18 6.22 4.89 12.55
N ILE A 19 5.17 5.08 11.76
CA ILE A 19 5.28 5.12 10.29
C ILE A 19 4.81 6.47 9.78
N THR A 20 5.11 6.73 8.51
CA THR A 20 4.60 7.91 7.80
C THR A 20 3.24 7.59 7.22
N GLU A 21 2.25 8.40 7.57
CA GLU A 21 0.88 8.30 7.04
C GLU A 21 0.62 9.49 6.13
N ILE A 22 -0.13 9.24 5.04
CA ILE A 22 -0.52 10.32 4.14
C ILE A 22 -2.05 10.35 4.06
N GLU A 23 -2.61 11.57 4.11
CA GLU A 23 -4.04 11.76 4.02
C GLU A 23 -4.52 11.60 2.58
N THR A 24 -5.79 11.23 2.41
CA THR A 24 -6.37 10.98 1.08
C THR A 24 -6.29 12.23 0.20
N ASP A 25 -6.68 13.39 0.72
CA ASP A 25 -6.66 14.63 -0.07
C ASP A 25 -5.24 15.02 -0.49
N GLU A 26 -4.26 14.78 0.37
CA GLU A 26 -2.85 15.01 0.02
C GLU A 26 -2.41 14.14 -1.15
N LEU A 27 -2.75 12.85 -1.11
CA LEU A 27 -2.33 11.93 -2.15
C LEU A 27 -3.02 12.25 -3.48
N ILE A 28 -4.30 12.62 -3.44
CA ILE A 28 -5.02 13.04 -4.65
C ILE A 28 -4.29 14.19 -5.35
N GLN A 29 -3.78 15.15 -4.59
CA GLN A 29 -3.07 16.30 -5.14
C GLN A 29 -1.70 15.93 -5.71
N GLN A 30 -1.15 14.78 -5.36
CA GLN A 30 0.19 14.37 -5.77
C GLN A 30 0.21 13.40 -6.94
N LEU A 31 -0.94 13.06 -7.51
CA LEU A 31 -1.04 12.03 -8.54
C LEU A 31 -0.19 12.30 -9.79
N ASP A 32 0.09 13.56 -10.09
CA ASP A 32 0.89 13.90 -11.27
C ASP A 32 2.39 13.94 -10.97
N ASP A 33 2.80 13.67 -9.73
CA ASP A 33 4.22 13.66 -9.37
C ASP A 33 4.89 12.40 -9.94
N PRO A 34 5.85 12.55 -10.86
CA PRO A 34 6.50 11.39 -11.48
C PRO A 34 7.36 10.58 -10.51
N SER A 35 7.71 11.13 -9.35
CA SER A 35 8.47 10.38 -8.34
C SER A 35 7.58 9.47 -7.50
N LEU A 36 6.26 9.63 -7.57
CA LEU A 36 5.33 8.88 -6.74
C LEU A 36 5.07 7.49 -7.32
N VAL A 37 5.21 6.47 -6.47
CA VAL A 37 4.81 5.10 -6.80
C VAL A 37 3.76 4.68 -5.77
N ILE A 38 2.54 4.48 -6.22
CA ILE A 38 1.45 3.99 -5.38
C ILE A 38 1.41 2.47 -5.51
N VAL A 39 1.42 1.78 -4.38
CA VAL A 39 1.45 0.32 -4.33
C VAL A 39 0.20 -0.20 -3.63
N ASP A 40 -0.60 -0.94 -4.37
CA ASP A 40 -1.83 -1.57 -3.87
C ASP A 40 -1.50 -2.96 -3.36
N ILE A 41 -1.65 -3.18 -2.05
CA ILE A 41 -1.30 -4.47 -1.44
C ILE A 41 -2.51 -5.36 -1.18
N ARG A 42 -3.68 -4.96 -1.70
CA ARG A 42 -4.89 -5.76 -1.56
C ARG A 42 -4.78 -7.07 -2.36
N ASP A 43 -5.65 -8.00 -2.06
CA ASP A 43 -5.82 -9.19 -2.90
C ASP A 43 -6.20 -8.75 -4.32
N ILE A 44 -5.69 -9.45 -5.33
CA ILE A 44 -5.96 -9.08 -6.73
C ILE A 44 -7.47 -9.05 -7.03
N ARG A 45 -8.25 -9.87 -6.34
CA ARG A 45 -9.71 -9.92 -6.52
C ARG A 45 -10.38 -8.63 -6.06
N GLU A 46 -9.82 -7.95 -5.06
CA GLU A 46 -10.35 -6.64 -4.64
C GLU A 46 -10.16 -5.60 -5.74
N ARG A 47 -9.02 -5.60 -6.42
CA ARG A 47 -8.78 -4.72 -7.57
C ARG A 47 -9.76 -5.02 -8.70
N GLN A 48 -10.01 -6.27 -8.95
CA GLN A 48 -10.94 -6.69 -10.00
C GLN A 48 -12.37 -6.29 -9.69
N LYS A 49 -12.75 -6.33 -8.42
CA LYS A 49 -14.11 -6.06 -7.98
C LYS A 49 -14.40 -4.57 -7.84
N THR A 50 -13.48 -3.80 -7.26
CA THR A 50 -13.74 -2.40 -6.90
C THR A 50 -12.93 -1.40 -7.69
N GLY A 51 -12.06 -1.87 -8.58
CA GLY A 51 -11.14 -0.98 -9.30
C GLY A 51 -9.90 -0.65 -8.49
N PHE A 52 -9.11 0.28 -9.00
CA PHE A 52 -7.83 0.62 -8.41
C PHE A 52 -7.45 2.07 -8.71
N ILE A 53 -6.49 2.60 -7.97
CA ILE A 53 -5.96 3.94 -8.23
C ILE A 53 -5.17 3.91 -9.54
N PRO A 54 -5.46 4.82 -10.49
CA PRO A 54 -4.75 4.82 -11.78
C PRO A 54 -3.24 4.89 -11.58
N GLY A 55 -2.52 4.08 -12.34
CA GLY A 55 -1.06 4.02 -12.27
C GLY A 55 -0.50 3.25 -11.09
N SER A 56 -1.35 2.74 -10.20
CA SER A 56 -0.87 1.98 -9.04
C SER A 56 -0.33 0.61 -9.46
N PHE A 57 0.72 0.20 -8.76
CA PHE A 57 1.34 -1.10 -8.95
C PHE A 57 0.77 -2.08 -7.93
N HIS A 58 0.37 -3.27 -8.37
CA HIS A 58 -0.13 -4.28 -7.46
C HIS A 58 1.00 -5.15 -6.92
N ALA A 59 1.08 -5.22 -5.58
CA ALA A 59 2.04 -6.07 -4.90
C ALA A 59 1.31 -6.76 -3.75
N PRO A 60 1.07 -8.07 -3.84
CA PRO A 60 0.35 -8.78 -2.77
C PRO A 60 1.12 -8.68 -1.45
N ARG A 61 0.39 -8.42 -0.38
CA ARG A 61 0.99 -8.20 0.94
C ARG A 61 1.99 -9.27 1.33
N GLY A 62 1.71 -10.52 0.98
CA GLY A 62 2.57 -11.65 1.37
C GLY A 62 3.92 -11.70 0.69
N MET A 63 4.17 -10.84 -0.31
CA MET A 63 5.44 -10.85 -1.04
C MET A 63 6.30 -9.60 -0.83
N LEU A 64 5.83 -8.65 -0.02
CA LEU A 64 6.48 -7.34 0.05
C LEU A 64 7.95 -7.42 0.48
N GLU A 65 8.24 -8.13 1.55
CA GLU A 65 9.61 -8.22 2.06
C GLU A 65 10.57 -8.85 1.04
N PHE A 66 10.05 -9.72 0.17
CA PHE A 66 10.88 -10.36 -0.85
C PHE A 66 11.01 -9.49 -2.10
N TRP A 67 9.97 -8.74 -2.44
CA TRP A 67 9.94 -7.93 -3.65
C TRP A 67 10.76 -6.64 -3.53
N VAL A 68 10.93 -6.13 -2.30
CA VAL A 68 11.71 -4.90 -2.07
C VAL A 68 13.19 -5.16 -1.84
N ASP A 69 13.59 -6.40 -1.61
CA ASP A 69 14.96 -6.78 -1.23
C ASP A 69 15.77 -7.15 -2.47
N PRO A 70 16.77 -6.33 -2.86
CA PRO A 70 17.60 -6.63 -4.05
C PRO A 70 18.42 -7.90 -3.91
N ASN A 71 18.58 -8.42 -2.70
CA ASN A 71 19.30 -9.68 -2.48
C ASN A 71 18.37 -10.90 -2.47
N SER A 72 17.06 -10.68 -2.61
CA SER A 72 16.09 -11.74 -2.71
C SER A 72 15.99 -12.23 -4.16
N PRO A 73 15.73 -13.53 -4.38
CA PRO A 73 15.49 -14.01 -5.74
C PRO A 73 14.19 -13.49 -6.35
N TYR A 74 13.35 -12.86 -5.54
CA TYR A 74 12.04 -12.35 -5.97
C TYR A 74 12.01 -10.83 -6.14
N PHE A 75 13.15 -10.17 -6.07
CA PHE A 75 13.21 -8.71 -6.16
C PHE A 75 12.52 -8.18 -7.42
N LYS A 76 11.72 -7.12 -7.24
CA LYS A 76 11.07 -6.41 -8.34
C LYS A 76 11.76 -5.05 -8.54
N PRO A 77 12.29 -4.78 -9.74
CA PRO A 77 13.06 -3.55 -9.98
C PRO A 77 12.33 -2.24 -9.68
N ILE A 78 10.99 -2.23 -9.73
CA ILE A 78 10.23 -1.03 -9.38
C ILE A 78 10.55 -0.53 -7.97
N PHE A 79 10.93 -1.43 -7.06
CA PHE A 79 11.25 -1.08 -5.68
C PHE A 79 12.71 -0.65 -5.49
N GLY A 80 13.52 -0.69 -6.54
CA GLY A 80 14.92 -0.28 -6.48
C GLY A 80 15.20 1.01 -7.23
N GLU A 81 14.18 1.73 -7.67
CA GLU A 81 14.40 2.97 -8.44
C GLU A 81 14.77 4.12 -7.53
N ALA A 82 15.84 4.83 -7.90
CA ALA A 82 16.29 6.01 -7.17
C ALA A 82 15.27 7.14 -7.29
N ASP A 83 15.19 7.96 -6.25
CA ASP A 83 14.36 9.17 -6.21
C ASP A 83 12.87 8.91 -6.31
N LYS A 84 12.42 7.70 -5.98
CA LYS A 84 10.99 7.38 -5.91
C LYS A 84 10.48 7.45 -4.47
N ARG A 85 9.21 7.83 -4.34
CA ARG A 85 8.48 7.82 -3.08
C ARG A 85 7.41 6.76 -3.17
N TYR A 86 7.38 5.85 -2.22
CA TYR A 86 6.46 4.72 -2.24
C TYR A 86 5.35 4.93 -1.22
N VAL A 87 4.11 4.92 -1.69
CA VAL A 87 2.92 5.01 -0.84
C VAL A 87 2.11 3.73 -1.01
N PHE A 88 2.05 2.94 0.05
CA PHE A 88 1.33 1.67 0.07
C PHE A 88 -0.11 1.89 0.54
N HIS A 89 -1.04 1.11 0.04
CA HIS A 89 -2.40 1.17 0.53
C HIS A 89 -3.10 -0.18 0.50
N CYS A 90 -4.10 -0.31 1.35
CA CYS A 90 -5.04 -1.42 1.32
C CYS A 90 -6.46 -0.85 1.30
N ALA A 91 -7.45 -1.56 1.82
CA ALA A 91 -8.83 -1.08 1.79
C ALA A 91 -9.13 -0.05 2.90
N SER A 92 -8.65 -0.28 4.13
CA SER A 92 -8.98 0.55 5.29
C SER A 92 -7.76 1.07 6.05
N GLY A 93 -6.56 0.73 5.61
CA GLY A 93 -5.33 1.18 6.25
C GLY A 93 -4.75 0.24 7.30
N TRP A 94 -5.38 -0.88 7.59
CA TRP A 94 -4.86 -1.82 8.59
C TRP A 94 -3.72 -2.67 8.06
N ARG A 95 -3.94 -3.33 6.93
CA ARG A 95 -2.90 -4.15 6.29
C ARG A 95 -1.69 -3.31 5.91
N SER A 96 -1.94 -2.12 5.36
CA SER A 96 -0.84 -1.25 4.93
C SER A 96 -0.07 -0.66 6.10
N ALA A 97 -0.72 -0.38 7.23
CA ALA A 97 -0.01 0.08 8.43
C ALA A 97 1.00 -0.97 8.90
N LEU A 98 0.57 -2.22 9.00
CA LEU A 98 1.46 -3.31 9.44
C LEU A 98 2.57 -3.56 8.41
N SER A 99 2.24 -3.49 7.13
CA SER A 99 3.22 -3.70 6.07
C SER A 99 4.28 -2.61 6.03
N VAL A 100 3.87 -1.34 6.14
CA VAL A 100 4.82 -0.23 6.13
C VAL A 100 5.69 -0.25 7.37
N ALA A 101 5.14 -0.66 8.53
CA ALA A 101 5.95 -0.84 9.74
C ALA A 101 7.04 -1.87 9.51
N MET A 102 6.71 -3.01 8.91
CA MET A 102 7.69 -4.05 8.58
C MET A 102 8.75 -3.52 7.60
N LEU A 103 8.32 -2.84 6.53
CA LEU A 103 9.26 -2.31 5.54
C LEU A 103 10.18 -1.25 6.15
N THR A 104 9.64 -0.42 7.03
CA THR A 104 10.45 0.57 7.76
C THR A 104 11.53 -0.11 8.61
N ASP A 105 11.19 -1.22 9.26
CA ASP A 105 12.15 -1.99 10.04
C ASP A 105 13.26 -2.59 9.16
N MET A 106 12.95 -2.89 7.89
CA MET A 106 13.93 -3.35 6.93
C MET A 106 14.84 -2.24 6.41
N GLY A 107 14.49 -0.98 6.69
CA GLY A 107 15.21 0.16 6.16
C GLY A 107 14.66 0.67 4.82
N PHE A 108 13.50 0.17 4.39
CA PHE A 108 12.86 0.63 3.16
C PHE A 108 11.97 1.81 3.47
N ALA A 109 12.27 2.97 2.86
CA ALA A 109 11.50 4.19 3.11
C ALA A 109 10.14 4.12 2.42
N ALA A 110 9.08 4.12 3.22
CA ALA A 110 7.71 3.97 2.72
C ALA A 110 6.74 4.75 3.59
N ALA A 111 5.62 5.14 2.97
CA ALA A 111 4.47 5.70 3.67
C ALA A 111 3.25 4.88 3.29
N HIS A 112 2.12 5.08 3.99
CA HIS A 112 0.88 4.45 3.57
C HIS A 112 -0.27 5.45 3.56
N LEU A 113 -1.28 5.15 2.73
CA LEU A 113 -2.51 5.92 2.68
C LEU A 113 -3.33 5.57 3.92
N LYS A 114 -3.48 6.53 4.81
CA LYS A 114 -3.98 6.33 6.17
C LYS A 114 -5.31 5.59 6.25
N ASP A 115 -6.28 5.99 5.44
CA ASP A 115 -7.64 5.44 5.51
C ASP A 115 -7.98 4.55 4.31
N GLY A 116 -7.02 4.29 3.44
CA GLY A 116 -7.12 3.29 2.41
C GLY A 116 -8.02 3.64 1.22
N PHE A 117 -8.26 2.61 0.41
CA PHE A 117 -9.02 2.77 -0.82
C PHE A 117 -10.49 3.13 -0.57
N SER A 118 -11.05 2.67 0.53
CA SER A 118 -12.44 3.01 0.89
C SER A 118 -12.62 4.52 1.02
N ASP A 119 -11.70 5.17 1.72
CA ASP A 119 -11.75 6.63 1.88
C ASP A 119 -11.39 7.35 0.59
N TRP A 120 -10.49 6.78 -0.21
CA TRP A 120 -10.13 7.31 -1.52
C TRP A 120 -11.36 7.48 -2.40
N VAL A 121 -12.19 6.42 -2.48
CA VAL A 121 -13.43 6.45 -3.25
C VAL A 121 -14.40 7.47 -2.67
N LYS A 122 -14.53 7.48 -1.34
CA LYS A 122 -15.47 8.38 -0.64
C LYS A 122 -15.14 9.84 -0.91
N GLN A 123 -13.86 10.19 -1.00
CA GLN A 123 -13.42 11.56 -1.25
C GLN A 123 -13.32 11.90 -2.74
N GLY A 124 -13.73 11.01 -3.61
CA GLY A 124 -13.78 11.29 -5.03
C GLY A 124 -12.45 11.13 -5.75
N GLY A 125 -11.50 10.40 -5.19
CA GLY A 125 -10.26 10.09 -5.88
C GLY A 125 -10.54 9.29 -7.16
N PRO A 126 -9.72 9.47 -8.21
CA PRO A 126 -9.94 8.75 -9.46
C PRO A 126 -9.77 7.24 -9.27
N VAL A 127 -10.60 6.49 -9.96
CA VAL A 127 -10.61 5.03 -9.92
C VAL A 127 -10.65 4.51 -11.34
N GLU A 128 -9.76 3.57 -11.65
CA GLU A 128 -9.75 2.87 -12.91
C GLU A 128 -10.31 1.47 -12.71
N GLN A 129 -11.15 1.03 -13.64
CA GLN A 129 -11.67 -0.32 -13.62
C GLN A 129 -10.79 -1.25 -14.43
N PRO A 130 -10.68 -2.53 -14.04
CA PRO A 130 -9.92 -3.48 -14.83
C PRO A 130 -10.55 -3.62 -16.22
N ASP A 131 -9.70 -3.85 -17.22
CA ASP A 131 -10.17 -4.11 -18.57
C ASP A 131 -10.77 -5.51 -18.63
N THR A 132 -12.09 -5.59 -18.79
CA THR A 132 -12.81 -6.86 -18.87
C THR A 132 -12.98 -7.36 -20.30
N ASP A 133 -12.55 -6.57 -21.29
CA ASP A 133 -12.71 -6.93 -22.71
C ASP A 133 -11.64 -7.88 -23.23
N ARG A 134 -10.64 -8.18 -22.42
CA ARG A 134 -9.48 -8.97 -22.81
C ARG A 134 -9.51 -10.42 -22.38
N ARG A 135 -10.64 -10.93 -22.12
CA ARG A 135 -10.75 -12.31 -21.68
C ARG A 135 -10.64 -13.30 -22.80
#